data_100176e25670a2d005878748b5e2653d
#
_entry.id   100176e25670a2d005878748b5e2653d
#
_cell.length_a   1.000
_cell.length_b   1.000
_cell.length_c   1.000
_cell.angle_alpha   90.00
_cell.angle_beta   90.00
_cell.angle_gamma   90.00
#
_symmetry.space_group_name_H-M   'P 1'
#
loop_
_entity.id
_entity.type
_entity.pdbx_description
1 polymer ?
#
loop_
_entity_poly.entity_id
_entity_poly.type
_entity_poly.pdbx_seq_one_letter_code
_entity_poly.pdbx_strand_id
1 'polypeptide(L)'
;VPLPFLTADRAFDQAVDEALPFDDRDRWRRPYRPGPWRVGAAALLLLLASYVLVAAVIIAMAETPQAGAICFGGALLVIGCALRLLRVGIWVSARGVRQVGFFRTRTASWEPSVSVRTVQQPVRWLGLPRSVQGQALLLVRRDQVQEYVTPLMTTHNADFLARTEAFDRAADTIEAWAAEYLRAA
;
A
#
# COMPACT_ATOMS: atom_id res chain seq x y z
N VAL A 1 9.22 20.55 -24.02
CA VAL A 1 7.96 20.81 -23.33
C VAL A 1 7.76 19.71 -22.32
N PRO A 2 7.80 19.99 -21.00
CA PRO A 2 7.58 18.94 -20.00
C PRO A 2 6.14 18.44 -20.11
N LEU A 3 6.00 17.11 -20.20
CA LEU A 3 4.69 16.48 -20.29
C LEU A 3 3.98 16.61 -18.93
N PRO A 4 2.76 17.19 -18.88
CA PRO A 4 2.09 17.56 -17.61
C PRO A 4 1.81 16.37 -16.68
N PHE A 5 1.74 15.14 -17.19
CA PHE A 5 1.57 13.95 -16.36
C PHE A 5 2.85 13.53 -15.61
N LEU A 6 4.04 13.99 -16.05
CA LEU A 6 5.30 13.77 -15.35
C LEU A 6 5.53 14.78 -14.21
N THR A 7 4.83 15.94 -14.26
CA THR A 7 4.89 16.97 -13.22
C THR A 7 3.80 16.82 -12.15
N ALA A 8 2.82 15.94 -12.38
CA ALA A 8 1.76 15.64 -11.40
C ALA A 8 2.31 15.08 -10.07
N ASP A 9 3.52 14.50 -10.06
CA ASP A 9 4.17 14.04 -8.83
C ASP A 9 4.50 15.20 -7.88
N ARG A 10 4.98 16.35 -8.40
CA ARG A 10 5.29 17.51 -7.57
C ARG A 10 4.03 18.17 -6.96
N ALA A 11 2.96 18.25 -7.74
CA ALA A 11 1.70 18.83 -7.25
C ALA A 11 1.06 17.96 -6.15
N PHE A 12 1.23 16.64 -6.25
CA PHE A 12 0.74 15.73 -5.20
C PHE A 12 1.62 15.76 -3.96
N ASP A 13 2.93 15.82 -4.10
CA ASP A 13 3.87 15.95 -3.00
C ASP A 13 3.60 17.25 -2.22
N GLN A 14 3.34 18.36 -2.91
CA GLN A 14 2.94 19.62 -2.29
C GLN A 14 1.59 19.53 -1.54
N ALA A 15 0.60 18.82 -2.11
CA ALA A 15 -0.69 18.62 -1.46
C ALA A 15 -0.62 17.70 -0.23
N VAL A 16 0.39 16.84 -0.14
CA VAL A 16 0.64 16.01 1.05
C VAL A 16 1.33 16.81 2.16
N ASP A 17 2.17 17.80 1.79
CA ASP A 17 2.86 18.68 2.75
C ASP A 17 1.94 19.81 3.29
N GLU A 18 0.79 20.07 2.64
CA GLU A 18 -0.17 21.06 3.12
C GLU A 18 -0.83 20.55 4.41
N ALA A 19 -0.67 21.32 5.49
CA ALA A 19 -1.25 21.00 6.80
C ALA A 19 -2.76 20.78 6.66
N LEU A 20 -3.19 19.57 6.93
CA LEU A 20 -4.57 19.14 6.72
C LEU A 20 -5.53 19.87 7.64
N PRO A 21 -6.71 20.32 7.14
CA PRO A 21 -7.75 20.86 7.99
C PRO A 21 -8.08 19.92 9.14
N PHE A 22 -8.27 20.46 10.32
CA PHE A 22 -8.46 19.75 11.59
C PHE A 22 -9.53 18.63 11.54
N ASP A 23 -10.54 18.79 10.71
CA ASP A 23 -11.69 17.87 10.57
C ASP A 23 -11.37 16.50 9.93
N ASP A 24 -10.20 16.35 9.28
CA ASP A 24 -9.92 15.18 8.46
C ASP A 24 -8.89 14.20 9.09
N ARG A 25 -8.43 14.46 10.32
CA ARG A 25 -7.40 13.65 11.00
C ARG A 25 -7.84 12.22 11.31
N ASP A 26 -9.12 12.01 11.48
CA ASP A 26 -9.71 10.67 11.73
C ASP A 26 -9.80 9.79 10.48
N ARG A 27 -9.61 10.37 9.32
CA ARG A 27 -9.65 9.63 8.05
C ARG A 27 -8.35 8.88 7.81
N TRP A 28 -8.48 7.62 7.39
CA TRP A 28 -7.34 6.83 6.95
C TRP A 28 -6.75 7.39 5.66
N ARG A 29 -5.51 7.83 5.69
CA ARG A 29 -4.80 8.40 4.55
C ARG A 29 -3.57 7.58 4.23
N ARG A 30 -3.23 7.56 2.96
CA ARG A 30 -2.01 6.92 2.49
C ARG A 30 -0.91 7.98 2.39
N PRO A 31 0.21 7.84 3.14
CA PRO A 31 1.29 8.84 3.17
C PRO A 31 2.13 8.85 1.89
N TYR A 32 1.91 7.90 0.98
CA TYR A 32 2.63 7.79 -0.29
C TYR A 32 1.76 7.22 -1.40
N ARG A 33 2.16 7.45 -2.67
CA ARG A 33 1.46 6.88 -3.84
C ARG A 33 1.74 5.38 -4.00
N PRO A 34 0.80 4.61 -4.57
CA PRO A 34 1.06 3.24 -5.02
C PRO A 34 2.24 3.25 -5.99
N GLY A 35 3.16 2.31 -5.81
CA GLY A 35 4.30 2.16 -6.71
C GLY A 35 3.89 1.80 -8.15
N PRO A 36 4.71 2.17 -9.16
CA PRO A 36 4.39 1.97 -10.57
C PRO A 36 4.16 0.49 -10.93
N TRP A 37 4.88 -0.43 -10.30
CA TRP A 37 4.68 -1.86 -10.51
C TRP A 37 3.33 -2.36 -10.01
N ARG A 38 2.86 -1.80 -8.91
CA ARG A 38 1.56 -2.16 -8.36
C ARG A 38 0.44 -1.64 -9.25
N VAL A 39 0.58 -0.42 -9.74
CA VAL A 39 -0.38 0.17 -10.68
C VAL A 39 -0.35 -0.58 -12.00
N GLY A 40 0.84 -0.88 -12.54
CA GLY A 40 1.01 -1.66 -13.76
C GLY A 40 0.42 -3.08 -13.65
N ALA A 41 0.70 -3.78 -12.55
CA ALA A 41 0.13 -5.11 -12.31
C ALA A 41 -1.39 -5.07 -12.19
N ALA A 42 -1.96 -4.07 -11.51
CA ALA A 42 -3.42 -3.90 -11.44
C ALA A 42 -4.02 -3.58 -12.80
N ALA A 43 -3.37 -2.75 -13.61
CA ALA A 43 -3.81 -2.43 -14.96
C ALA A 43 -3.80 -3.68 -15.87
N LEU A 44 -2.75 -4.52 -15.80
CA LEU A 44 -2.69 -5.78 -16.53
C LEU A 44 -3.79 -6.76 -16.10
N LEU A 45 -4.06 -6.85 -14.80
CA LEU A 45 -5.16 -7.69 -14.28
C LEU A 45 -6.53 -7.19 -14.79
N LEU A 46 -6.75 -5.88 -14.82
CA LEU A 46 -7.99 -5.30 -15.34
C LEU A 46 -8.12 -5.52 -16.84
N LEU A 47 -7.03 -5.42 -17.59
CA LEU A 47 -7.02 -5.74 -19.02
C LEU A 47 -7.36 -7.22 -19.26
N LEU A 48 -6.75 -8.13 -18.48
CA LEU A 48 -7.08 -9.54 -18.51
C LEU A 48 -8.56 -9.79 -18.18
N ALA A 49 -9.07 -9.14 -17.15
CA ALA A 49 -10.46 -9.26 -16.74
C ALA A 49 -11.42 -8.79 -17.85
N SER A 50 -11.09 -7.69 -18.53
CA SER A 50 -11.90 -7.20 -19.66
C SER A 50 -11.94 -8.22 -20.82
N TYR A 51 -10.81 -8.84 -21.12
CA TYR A 51 -10.75 -9.90 -22.12
C TYR A 51 -11.62 -11.11 -21.73
N VAL A 52 -11.49 -11.57 -20.48
CA VAL A 52 -12.29 -12.68 -19.94
C VAL A 52 -13.79 -12.34 -19.92
N LEU A 53 -14.17 -11.08 -19.64
CA LEU A 53 -15.58 -10.65 -19.71
C LEU A 53 -16.14 -10.76 -21.13
N VAL A 54 -15.38 -10.31 -22.12
CA VAL A 54 -15.80 -10.45 -23.54
C VAL A 54 -15.93 -11.93 -23.91
N ALA A 55 -14.96 -12.75 -23.53
CA ALA A 55 -15.02 -14.19 -23.78
C ALA A 55 -16.24 -14.82 -23.08
N ALA A 56 -16.58 -14.41 -21.85
CA ALA A 56 -17.74 -14.89 -21.11
C ALA A 56 -19.06 -14.62 -21.86
N VAL A 57 -19.19 -13.44 -22.47
CA VAL A 57 -20.37 -13.08 -23.28
C VAL A 57 -20.46 -13.97 -24.52
N ILE A 58 -19.33 -14.14 -25.23
CA ILE A 58 -19.30 -14.99 -26.45
C ILE A 58 -19.68 -16.44 -26.11
N ILE A 59 -19.11 -17.00 -25.07
CA ILE A 59 -19.41 -18.37 -24.60
C ILE A 59 -20.88 -18.50 -24.20
N ALA A 60 -21.43 -17.52 -23.47
CA ALA A 60 -22.82 -17.54 -23.06
C ALA A 60 -23.81 -17.55 -24.25
N MET A 61 -23.41 -16.90 -25.35
CA MET A 61 -24.23 -16.84 -26.57
C MET A 61 -24.03 -18.04 -27.46
N ALA A 62 -22.80 -18.60 -27.52
CA ALA A 62 -22.46 -19.68 -28.46
C ALA A 62 -22.72 -21.08 -27.90
N GLU A 63 -22.55 -21.28 -26.59
CA GLU A 63 -22.65 -22.60 -25.97
C GLU A 63 -23.80 -22.66 -24.94
N THR A 64 -23.46 -22.37 -23.66
CA THR A 64 -24.41 -22.42 -22.58
C THR A 64 -24.27 -21.20 -21.65
N PRO A 65 -25.40 -20.67 -21.15
CA PRO A 65 -25.36 -19.57 -20.16
C PRO A 65 -24.57 -19.94 -18.89
N GLN A 66 -24.52 -21.22 -18.55
CA GLN A 66 -23.81 -21.71 -17.38
C GLN A 66 -22.29 -21.59 -17.54
N ALA A 67 -21.75 -21.96 -18.71
CA ALA A 67 -20.32 -21.81 -19.00
C ALA A 67 -19.91 -20.33 -19.02
N GLY A 68 -20.73 -19.46 -19.63
CA GLY A 68 -20.54 -18.02 -19.60
C GLY A 68 -20.54 -17.45 -18.17
N ALA A 69 -21.44 -17.91 -17.30
CA ALA A 69 -21.50 -17.48 -15.90
C ALA A 69 -20.25 -17.85 -15.11
N ILE A 70 -19.65 -19.02 -15.34
CA ILE A 70 -18.40 -19.43 -14.69
C ILE A 70 -17.25 -18.50 -15.13
N CYS A 71 -17.11 -18.20 -16.42
CA CYS A 71 -16.12 -17.27 -16.92
C CYS A 71 -16.32 -15.86 -16.36
N PHE A 72 -17.57 -15.40 -16.29
CA PHE A 72 -17.93 -14.11 -15.69
C PHE A 72 -17.51 -14.04 -14.20
N GLY A 73 -17.80 -15.08 -13.43
CA GLY A 73 -17.36 -15.19 -12.03
C GLY A 73 -15.84 -15.12 -11.89
N GLY A 74 -15.10 -15.77 -12.78
CA GLY A 74 -13.64 -15.68 -12.86
C GLY A 74 -13.16 -14.25 -13.14
N ALA A 75 -13.79 -13.54 -14.06
CA ALA A 75 -13.47 -12.13 -14.34
C ALA A 75 -13.69 -11.22 -13.13
N LEU A 76 -14.82 -11.39 -12.42
CA LEU A 76 -15.10 -10.63 -11.19
C LEU A 76 -14.06 -10.88 -10.10
N LEU A 77 -13.57 -12.13 -9.97
CA LEU A 77 -12.51 -12.47 -9.04
C LEU A 77 -11.22 -11.73 -9.42
N VAL A 78 -10.83 -11.71 -10.69
CA VAL A 78 -9.63 -11.00 -11.17
C VAL A 78 -9.77 -9.49 -10.93
N ILE A 79 -10.95 -8.90 -11.18
CA ILE A 79 -11.23 -7.49 -10.85
C ILE A 79 -11.06 -7.24 -9.34
N GLY A 80 -11.63 -8.10 -8.51
CA GLY A 80 -11.48 -8.03 -7.06
C GLY A 80 -10.02 -8.06 -6.60
N CYS A 81 -9.20 -8.94 -7.20
CA CYS A 81 -7.76 -9.01 -6.96
C CYS A 81 -7.04 -7.71 -7.39
N ALA A 82 -7.37 -7.16 -8.56
CA ALA A 82 -6.78 -5.91 -9.05
C ALA A 82 -7.08 -4.73 -8.11
N LEU A 83 -8.35 -4.57 -7.72
CA LEU A 83 -8.76 -3.53 -6.77
C LEU A 83 -8.12 -3.73 -5.39
N ARG A 84 -8.00 -4.98 -4.94
CA ARG A 84 -7.33 -5.30 -3.69
C ARG A 84 -5.86 -4.95 -3.75
N LEU A 85 -5.18 -5.23 -4.86
CA LEU A 85 -3.76 -4.91 -5.07
C LEU A 85 -3.49 -3.39 -4.96
N LEU A 86 -4.38 -2.56 -5.51
CA LEU A 86 -4.29 -1.10 -5.39
C LEU A 86 -4.45 -0.59 -3.95
N ARG A 87 -5.27 -1.28 -3.15
CA ARG A 87 -5.51 -0.92 -1.74
C ARG A 87 -4.40 -1.35 -0.78
N VAL A 88 -3.54 -2.30 -1.18
CA VAL A 88 -2.41 -2.75 -0.36
C VAL A 88 -1.48 -1.57 -0.08
N GLY A 89 -1.05 -1.41 1.17
CA GLY A 89 -0.13 -0.34 1.59
C GLY A 89 -0.30 0.05 3.05
N ILE A 90 0.34 1.14 3.44
CA ILE A 90 0.23 1.70 4.78
C ILE A 90 -0.73 2.88 4.75
N TRP A 91 -1.56 2.93 5.76
CA TRP A 91 -2.54 3.97 5.99
C TRP A 91 -2.35 4.51 7.39
N VAL A 92 -2.37 5.81 7.54
CA VAL A 92 -2.25 6.50 8.82
C VAL A 92 -3.50 7.31 9.12
N SER A 93 -3.82 7.43 10.40
CA SER A 93 -4.89 8.30 10.92
C SER A 93 -4.56 8.67 12.36
N ALA A 94 -5.34 9.58 12.95
CA ALA A 94 -5.27 9.88 14.38
C ALA A 94 -5.42 8.64 15.28
N ARG A 95 -6.10 7.59 14.79
CA ARG A 95 -6.35 6.34 15.54
C ARG A 95 -5.18 5.36 15.53
N GLY A 96 -4.22 5.52 14.61
CA GLY A 96 -3.10 4.58 14.49
C GLY A 96 -2.57 4.40 13.09
N VAL A 97 -1.79 3.35 12.91
CA VAL A 97 -1.26 2.89 11.62
C VAL A 97 -1.94 1.59 11.21
N ARG A 98 -2.34 1.51 9.96
CA ARG A 98 -3.00 0.34 9.36
C ARG A 98 -2.15 -0.17 8.20
N GLN A 99 -1.66 -1.38 8.33
CA GLN A 99 -0.99 -2.10 7.26
C GLN A 99 -2.01 -2.98 6.53
N VAL A 100 -2.34 -2.60 5.30
CA VAL A 100 -3.23 -3.36 4.44
C VAL A 100 -2.39 -4.27 3.57
N GLY A 101 -2.40 -5.57 3.85
CA GLY A 101 -1.80 -6.59 3.01
C GLY A 101 -2.80 -7.14 1.99
N PHE A 102 -2.34 -8.04 1.11
CA PHE A 102 -3.22 -8.66 0.12
C PHE A 102 -4.31 -9.51 0.77
N PHE A 103 -3.97 -10.36 1.73
CA PHE A 103 -4.92 -11.23 2.44
C PHE A 103 -5.31 -10.71 3.82
N ARG A 104 -4.41 -10.02 4.50
CA ARG A 104 -4.59 -9.60 5.89
C ARG A 104 -4.43 -8.09 6.03
N THR A 105 -5.22 -7.52 6.91
CA THR A 105 -5.08 -6.13 7.35
C THR A 105 -4.75 -6.13 8.83
N ARG A 106 -3.72 -5.39 9.22
CA ARG A 106 -3.32 -5.20 10.62
C ARG A 106 -3.46 -3.73 10.96
N THR A 107 -4.03 -3.44 12.11
CA THR A 107 -4.13 -2.07 12.64
C THR A 107 -3.44 -2.03 13.99
N ALA A 108 -2.58 -1.05 14.18
CA ALA A 108 -1.92 -0.76 15.44
C ALA A 108 -2.33 0.65 15.88
N SER A 109 -2.87 0.78 17.07
CA SER A 109 -3.21 2.08 17.69
C SER A 109 -1.94 2.81 18.12
N TRP A 110 -2.01 4.14 18.21
CA TRP A 110 -0.95 4.93 18.82
C TRP A 110 -1.01 4.76 20.34
N GLU A 111 -0.20 3.86 20.86
CA GLU A 111 -0.04 3.63 22.30
C GLU A 111 1.35 4.09 22.73
N PRO A 112 1.56 4.54 23.97
CA PRO A 112 2.89 4.96 24.47
C PRO A 112 3.96 3.86 24.39
N SER A 113 3.52 2.60 24.34
CA SER A 113 4.39 1.43 24.16
C SER A 113 4.86 1.20 22.72
N VAL A 114 4.30 1.94 21.74
CA VAL A 114 4.60 1.80 20.33
C VAL A 114 5.58 2.89 19.89
N SER A 115 6.61 2.51 19.16
CA SER A 115 7.50 3.45 18.48
C SER A 115 7.67 3.06 17.01
N VAL A 116 7.84 4.06 16.18
CA VAL A 116 8.13 3.87 14.75
C VAL A 116 9.55 4.35 14.52
N ARG A 117 10.36 3.54 13.84
CA ARG A 117 11.75 3.90 13.52
C ARG A 117 12.22 3.26 12.24
N THR A 118 13.05 3.99 11.51
CA THR A 118 13.73 3.49 10.31
C THR A 118 15.04 2.82 10.72
N VAL A 119 15.28 1.61 10.20
CA VAL A 119 16.48 0.82 10.48
C VAL A 119 17.03 0.24 9.19
N GLN A 120 18.36 0.23 9.07
CA GLN A 120 19.04 -0.48 7.99
C GLN A 120 19.15 -1.98 8.34
N GLN A 121 18.55 -2.81 7.52
CA GLN A 121 18.58 -4.26 7.68
C GLN A 121 18.42 -4.97 6.34
N PRO A 122 18.82 -6.26 6.23
CA PRO A 122 18.50 -7.06 5.07
C PRO A 122 16.99 -7.17 4.88
N VAL A 123 16.49 -6.75 3.71
CA VAL A 123 15.07 -6.75 3.37
C VAL A 123 14.80 -7.70 2.20
N ARG A 124 13.60 -8.26 2.15
CA ARG A 124 13.20 -9.12 1.04
C ARG A 124 12.91 -8.29 -0.20
N TRP A 125 13.52 -8.65 -1.33
CA TRP A 125 13.24 -8.01 -2.59
C TRP A 125 11.87 -8.45 -3.13
N LEU A 126 10.93 -7.52 -3.27
CA LEU A 126 9.54 -7.75 -3.70
C LEU A 126 8.82 -8.88 -2.94
N GLY A 127 9.24 -9.20 -1.71
CA GLY A 127 8.69 -10.32 -0.94
C GLY A 127 9.24 -11.70 -1.33
N LEU A 128 10.14 -11.77 -2.31
CA LEU A 128 10.83 -13.00 -2.70
C LEU A 128 11.81 -13.45 -1.61
N PRO A 129 12.23 -14.71 -1.59
CA PRO A 129 13.16 -15.25 -0.58
C PRO A 129 14.58 -14.65 -0.67
N ARG A 130 14.86 -13.82 -1.69
CA ARG A 130 16.13 -13.13 -1.85
C ARG A 130 16.19 -11.90 -0.96
N SER A 131 17.18 -11.83 -0.08
CA SER A 131 17.45 -10.66 0.76
C SER A 131 18.48 -9.74 0.10
N VAL A 132 18.26 -8.45 0.22
CA VAL A 132 19.16 -7.37 -0.23
C VAL A 132 19.33 -6.36 0.89
N GLN A 133 20.44 -5.65 0.90
CA GLN A 133 20.65 -4.52 1.81
C GLN A 133 19.61 -3.44 1.52
N GLY A 134 18.95 -2.96 2.56
CA GLY A 134 17.94 -1.92 2.42
C GLY A 134 17.53 -1.34 3.76
N GLN A 135 16.54 -0.47 3.72
CA GLN A 135 15.95 0.14 4.91
C GLN A 135 14.55 -0.43 5.14
N ALA A 136 14.18 -0.54 6.39
CA ALA A 136 12.85 -0.91 6.81
C ALA A 136 12.33 0.07 7.84
N LEU A 137 11.09 0.50 7.68
CA LEU A 137 10.34 1.19 8.72
C LEU A 137 9.72 0.14 9.62
N LEU A 138 10.11 0.15 10.89
CA LEU A 138 9.67 -0.83 11.87
C LEU A 138 8.67 -0.21 12.85
N LEU A 139 7.61 -0.96 13.13
CA LEU A 139 6.76 -0.73 14.27
C LEU A 139 7.31 -1.57 15.42
N VAL A 140 7.82 -0.91 16.43
CA VAL A 140 8.36 -1.52 17.63
C VAL A 140 7.33 -1.38 18.73
N ARG A 141 6.86 -2.49 19.26
CA ARG A 141 5.96 -2.54 20.40
C ARG A 141 6.72 -3.10 21.59
N ARG A 142 6.83 -2.29 22.63
CA ARG A 142 7.43 -2.72 23.90
C ARG A 142 6.33 -3.29 24.78
N ASP A 143 6.05 -4.57 24.60
CA ASP A 143 5.06 -5.28 25.41
C ASP A 143 5.79 -6.04 26.53
N GLN A 144 5.47 -5.72 27.73
CA GLN A 144 5.91 -6.17 29.07
C GLN A 144 7.20 -7.03 29.21
N VAL A 145 7.54 -7.92 28.29
CA VAL A 145 8.69 -8.86 28.38
C VAL A 145 9.49 -8.96 27.08
N GLN A 146 8.90 -8.67 25.93
CA GLN A 146 9.56 -8.80 24.62
C GLN A 146 9.25 -7.63 23.69
N GLU A 147 10.27 -7.16 23.00
CA GLU A 147 10.15 -6.16 21.95
C GLU A 147 9.66 -6.84 20.65
N TYR A 148 8.39 -6.65 20.29
CA TYR A 148 7.87 -7.13 19.03
C TYR A 148 8.14 -6.13 17.92
N VAL A 149 8.87 -6.57 16.90
CA VAL A 149 9.25 -5.75 15.76
C VAL A 149 8.48 -6.21 14.53
N THR A 150 7.65 -5.34 13.98
CA THR A 150 6.91 -5.62 12.74
C THR A 150 7.37 -4.67 11.65
N PRO A 151 7.90 -5.17 10.51
CA PRO A 151 8.20 -4.31 9.38
C PRO A 151 6.90 -3.78 8.76
N LEU A 152 6.75 -2.45 8.75
CA LEU A 152 5.64 -1.78 8.10
C LEU A 152 5.87 -1.67 6.60
N MET A 153 7.04 -1.17 6.21
CA MET A 153 7.44 -1.02 4.82
C MET A 153 8.95 -1.20 4.66
N THR A 154 9.39 -1.49 3.45
CA THR A 154 10.80 -1.66 3.09
C THR A 154 11.10 -0.93 1.79
N THR A 155 12.35 -0.48 1.61
CA THR A 155 12.80 0.18 0.37
C THR A 155 12.62 -0.67 -0.89
N HIS A 156 12.65 -2.00 -0.75
CA HIS A 156 12.57 -2.94 -1.87
C HIS A 156 11.19 -3.59 -2.04
N ASN A 157 10.15 -3.02 -1.43
CA ASN A 157 8.79 -3.47 -1.71
C ASN A 157 8.29 -2.94 -3.07
N ALA A 158 7.13 -3.41 -3.52
CA ALA A 158 6.55 -3.04 -4.81
C ALA A 158 6.17 -1.55 -4.94
N ASP A 159 6.13 -0.81 -3.84
CA ASP A 159 5.82 0.61 -3.86
C ASP A 159 7.06 1.48 -4.15
N PHE A 160 8.23 1.10 -3.60
CA PHE A 160 9.41 1.95 -3.65
C PHE A 160 10.47 1.47 -4.65
N LEU A 161 10.68 0.14 -4.81
CA LEU A 161 11.64 -0.44 -5.76
C LEU A 161 13.03 0.23 -5.71
N ALA A 162 13.61 0.27 -4.52
CA ALA A 162 14.89 0.90 -4.23
C ALA A 162 14.95 2.44 -4.47
N ARG A 163 13.80 3.12 -4.63
CA ARG A 163 13.74 4.58 -4.63
C ARG A 163 13.82 5.09 -3.19
N THR A 164 15.03 5.33 -2.72
CA THR A 164 15.32 5.70 -1.33
C THR A 164 14.63 7.00 -0.93
N GLU A 165 14.69 8.04 -1.76
CA GLU A 165 14.04 9.33 -1.48
C GLU A 165 12.52 9.23 -1.28
N ALA A 166 11.84 8.39 -2.07
CA ALA A 166 10.40 8.19 -1.92
C ALA A 166 10.07 7.40 -0.64
N PHE A 167 10.95 6.45 -0.28
CA PHE A 167 10.83 5.71 0.97
C PHE A 167 11.08 6.61 2.18
N ASP A 168 12.15 7.40 2.17
CA ASP A 168 12.55 8.29 3.26
C ASP A 168 11.43 9.30 3.54
N ARG A 169 10.90 9.96 2.50
CA ARG A 169 9.78 10.89 2.62
C ARG A 169 8.52 10.23 3.21
N ALA A 170 8.21 9.01 2.80
CA ALA A 170 7.08 8.26 3.36
C ALA A 170 7.33 7.85 4.82
N ALA A 171 8.57 7.48 5.16
CA ALA A 171 8.98 7.14 6.51
C ALA A 171 8.88 8.35 7.43
N ASP A 172 9.45 9.50 7.03
CA ASP A 172 9.40 10.76 7.78
C ASP A 172 7.96 11.19 8.06
N THR A 173 7.07 11.07 7.06
CA THR A 173 5.65 11.38 7.24
C THR A 173 5.01 10.48 8.30
N ILE A 174 5.28 9.17 8.28
CA ILE A 174 4.71 8.23 9.27
C ILE A 174 5.31 8.47 10.66
N GLU A 175 6.61 8.74 10.75
CA GLU A 175 7.30 9.04 12.00
C GLU A 175 6.79 10.36 12.62
N ALA A 176 6.54 11.39 11.78
CA ALA A 176 5.97 12.66 12.23
C ALA A 176 4.55 12.46 12.82
N TRP A 177 3.71 11.69 12.15
CA TRP A 177 2.39 11.34 12.67
C TRP A 177 2.49 10.57 13.99
N ALA A 178 3.37 9.56 14.06
CA ALA A 178 3.60 8.82 15.30
C ALA A 178 4.05 9.75 16.44
N ALA A 179 5.00 10.65 16.15
CA ALA A 179 5.50 11.59 17.15
C ALA A 179 4.44 12.59 17.63
N GLU A 180 3.52 13.02 16.77
CA GLU A 180 2.42 13.92 17.12
C GLU A 180 1.43 13.24 18.09
N TYR A 181 0.98 12.03 17.74
CA TYR A 181 -0.05 11.34 18.51
C TYR A 181 0.46 10.61 19.75
N LEU A 182 1.73 10.18 19.76
CA LEU A 182 2.35 9.60 20.94
C LEU A 182 2.68 10.64 22.03
N ARG A 183 2.81 11.94 21.67
CA ARG A 183 2.96 13.02 22.65
C ARG A 183 1.64 13.49 23.24
N ALA A 184 0.54 13.24 22.54
CA ALA A 184 -0.80 13.67 22.95
C ALA A 184 -1.54 12.62 23.80
N ALA A 185 -1.02 11.40 23.88
CA ALA A 185 -1.53 10.29 24.70
C ALA A 185 -0.77 10.19 26.04
#